data_e9810e9f1a4693797085c83684033036
#
_entry.id   e9810e9f1a4693797085c83684033036
#
_cell.length_a   1.000
_cell.length_b   1.000
_cell.length_c   1.000
_cell.angle_alpha   90.00
_cell.angle_beta   90.00
_cell.angle_gamma   90.00
#
_symmetry.space_group_name_H-M   'P 1'
#
loop_
_entity.id
_entity.type
_entity.pdbx_description
1 polymer ?
#
loop_
_entity_poly.entity_id
_entity_poly.type
_entity_poly.pdbx_seq_one_letter_code
_entity_poly.pdbx_strand_id
1 'polypeptide(L)'
;MKLLFFRRRFKALFMQFRLHYLIGPFEKINLTLSYLSKLSRWRQKQGKLGYNDFPASSVKPERRYGLYKFVQENHIQDSEIVYLEFGVAGADSFRWWLANHQNSNSKFYGFDTFTGLPEDWGPFKKGTFAQSEIPKIDDSRAEFVQGLFQQTLLPFMEKNELRDKKLVIHLDADLYSATLFVLTQLYSKLKPGDIIFFDEFNVPLSEFKAWEDFVSAFYVEYEVLGAVNNYFQLALKIK
;
A
#
# COMPACT_ATOMS: atom_id res chain seq x y z
N MET A 1 2.70 21.37 34.30
CA MET A 1 1.43 22.13 34.36
C MET A 1 1.42 23.37 33.49
N LYS A 2 2.39 24.30 33.58
CA LYS A 2 2.46 25.56 32.80
C LYS A 2 2.46 25.34 31.26
N LEU A 3 3.21 24.32 30.73
CA LEU A 3 3.27 24.02 29.31
C LEU A 3 1.92 23.55 28.74
N LEU A 4 1.17 22.76 29.53
CA LEU A 4 -0.16 22.26 29.12
C LEU A 4 -1.17 23.42 29.05
N PHE A 5 -1.12 24.34 30.01
CA PHE A 5 -1.96 25.54 30.02
C PHE A 5 -1.66 26.46 28.82
N PHE A 6 -0.37 26.69 28.52
CA PHE A 6 0.05 27.46 27.34
C PHE A 6 -0.46 26.82 26.03
N ARG A 7 -0.29 25.49 25.85
CA ARG A 7 -0.79 24.78 24.67
C ARG A 7 -2.30 24.90 24.51
N ARG A 8 -3.07 24.78 25.59
CA ARG A 8 -4.54 24.93 25.54
C ARG A 8 -4.95 26.34 25.13
N ARG A 9 -4.31 27.36 25.71
CA ARG A 9 -4.58 28.77 25.39
C ARG A 9 -4.21 29.12 23.96
N PHE A 10 -3.08 28.63 23.49
CA PHE A 10 -2.65 28.81 22.09
C PHE A 10 -3.68 28.23 21.11
N LYS A 11 -4.16 27.00 21.33
CA LYS A 11 -5.21 26.38 20.50
C LYS A 11 -6.49 27.22 20.48
N ALA A 12 -6.92 27.71 21.63
CA ALA A 12 -8.11 28.57 21.74
C ALA A 12 -7.95 29.86 20.94
N LEU A 13 -6.80 30.54 21.07
CA LEU A 13 -6.50 31.76 20.30
C LEU A 13 -6.42 31.47 18.79
N PHE A 14 -5.81 30.35 18.41
CA PHE A 14 -5.73 29.93 17.01
C PHE A 14 -7.12 29.79 16.37
N MET A 15 -8.06 29.13 17.06
CA MET A 15 -9.44 28.99 16.63
C MET A 15 -10.21 30.32 16.68
N GLN A 16 -10.08 31.09 17.77
CA GLN A 16 -10.79 32.33 17.96
C GLN A 16 -10.43 33.36 16.87
N PHE A 17 -9.16 33.50 16.54
CA PHE A 17 -8.66 34.43 15.51
C PHE A 17 -8.62 33.83 14.11
N ARG A 18 -9.16 32.62 13.94
CA ARG A 18 -9.23 31.95 12.61
C ARG A 18 -7.88 31.92 11.87
N LEU A 19 -6.79 31.63 12.61
CA LEU A 19 -5.43 31.67 12.05
C LEU A 19 -5.20 30.64 10.94
N HIS A 20 -6.16 29.76 10.69
CA HIS A 20 -6.17 28.87 9.52
C HIS A 20 -6.15 29.62 8.19
N TYR A 21 -6.69 30.85 8.11
CA TYR A 21 -6.59 31.67 6.89
C TYR A 21 -5.15 32.06 6.54
N LEU A 22 -4.26 32.16 7.51
CA LEU A 22 -2.85 32.45 7.30
C LEU A 22 -2.05 31.21 6.93
N ILE A 23 -2.38 30.05 7.49
CA ILE A 23 -1.61 28.80 7.34
C ILE A 23 -2.20 27.91 6.25
N GLY A 24 -3.51 27.92 6.06
CA GLY A 24 -4.23 27.08 5.12
C GLY A 24 -3.66 27.06 3.70
N PRO A 25 -3.29 28.18 3.09
CA PRO A 25 -2.67 28.19 1.77
C PRO A 25 -1.38 27.36 1.67
N PHE A 26 -0.69 27.14 2.79
CA PHE A 26 0.56 26.38 2.87
C PHE A 26 0.39 24.98 3.45
N GLU A 27 -0.83 24.57 3.81
CA GLU A 27 -1.10 23.32 4.52
C GLU A 27 -0.56 22.11 3.77
N LYS A 28 -0.90 21.98 2.49
CA LYS A 28 -0.45 20.85 1.64
C LYS A 28 1.08 20.79 1.54
N ILE A 29 1.73 21.93 1.37
CA ILE A 29 3.20 22.02 1.27
C ILE A 29 3.82 21.60 2.62
N ASN A 30 3.34 22.14 3.73
CA ASN A 30 3.85 21.83 5.08
C ASN A 30 3.67 20.34 5.41
N LEU A 31 2.52 19.76 5.09
CA LEU A 31 2.27 18.33 5.26
C LEU A 31 3.22 17.49 4.40
N THR A 32 3.37 17.83 3.13
CA THR A 32 4.28 17.11 2.22
C THR A 32 5.72 17.15 2.74
N LEU A 33 6.23 18.31 3.13
CA LEU A 33 7.59 18.44 3.69
C LEU A 33 7.75 17.65 4.99
N SER A 34 6.73 17.66 5.86
CA SER A 34 6.72 16.87 7.08
C SER A 34 6.82 15.37 6.82
N TYR A 35 6.03 14.86 5.88
CA TYR A 35 6.04 13.44 5.52
C TYR A 35 7.27 13.03 4.71
N LEU A 36 7.81 13.89 3.85
CA LEU A 36 9.12 13.67 3.21
C LEU A 36 10.24 13.56 4.26
N SER A 37 10.20 14.41 5.29
CA SER A 37 11.14 14.31 6.41
C SER A 37 10.98 13.01 7.21
N LYS A 38 9.75 12.53 7.41
CA LYS A 38 9.48 11.22 8.03
C LYS A 38 9.99 10.08 7.14
N LEU A 39 9.68 10.09 5.84
CA LEU A 39 10.13 9.10 4.87
C LEU A 39 11.66 9.02 4.82
N SER A 40 12.35 10.17 4.80
CA SER A 40 13.81 10.21 4.83
C SER A 40 14.37 9.57 6.09
N ARG A 41 13.83 9.88 7.28
CA ARG A 41 14.23 9.24 8.54
C ARG A 41 13.89 7.76 8.58
N TRP A 42 12.72 7.38 8.09
CA TRP A 42 12.30 5.99 7.97
C TRP A 42 13.31 5.21 7.10
N ARG A 43 13.64 5.74 5.91
CA ARG A 43 14.62 5.14 5.02
C ARG A 43 16.00 4.97 5.68
N GLN A 44 16.47 5.94 6.44
CA GLN A 44 17.78 5.84 7.14
C GLN A 44 17.83 4.71 8.18
N LYS A 45 16.67 4.36 8.75
CA LYS A 45 16.56 3.25 9.72
C LYS A 45 16.61 1.87 9.03
N GLN A 46 16.33 1.82 7.73
CA GLN A 46 16.43 0.57 6.98
C GLN A 46 17.91 0.26 6.77
N GLY A 47 18.33 -0.91 7.19
CA GLY A 47 19.70 -1.40 6.96
C GLY A 47 19.98 -1.70 5.49
N LYS A 48 20.96 -2.56 5.23
CA LYS A 48 21.21 -3.07 3.89
C LYS A 48 20.07 -4.02 3.50
N LEU A 49 19.29 -3.65 2.49
CA LEU A 49 18.21 -4.48 1.96
C LEU A 49 18.74 -5.59 1.06
N GLY A 50 18.02 -6.70 1.00
CA GLY A 50 18.34 -7.84 0.13
C GLY A 50 18.27 -7.48 -1.36
N TYR A 51 17.37 -6.58 -1.74
CA TYR A 51 17.21 -6.08 -3.10
C TYR A 51 16.92 -4.56 -3.07
N ASN A 52 17.80 -3.74 -3.70
CA ASN A 52 17.65 -2.29 -3.66
C ASN A 52 18.43 -1.61 -4.78
N ASP A 53 17.82 -0.66 -5.45
CA ASP A 53 18.47 0.16 -6.50
C ASP A 53 18.70 1.63 -6.07
N PHE A 54 18.47 1.98 -4.81
CA PHE A 54 18.63 3.35 -4.34
C PHE A 54 20.11 3.78 -4.23
N PRO A 55 20.51 4.94 -4.74
CA PRO A 55 19.72 5.91 -5.49
C PRO A 55 19.64 5.55 -6.97
N ALA A 56 18.40 5.40 -7.49
CA ALA A 56 18.17 5.19 -8.89
C ALA A 56 18.10 6.54 -9.64
N SER A 57 18.81 6.63 -10.76
CA SER A 57 18.85 7.83 -11.60
C SER A 57 17.57 8.05 -12.41
N SER A 58 16.77 7.01 -12.59
CA SER A 58 15.50 7.05 -13.33
C SER A 58 14.53 6.03 -12.78
N VAL A 59 13.23 6.34 -12.84
CA VAL A 59 12.15 5.38 -12.57
C VAL A 59 11.95 4.53 -13.83
N LYS A 60 11.89 3.20 -13.65
CA LYS A 60 11.63 2.21 -14.71
C LYS A 60 10.59 1.22 -14.20
N PRO A 61 9.36 1.26 -14.74
CA PRO A 61 8.26 0.42 -14.25
C PRO A 61 8.59 -1.08 -14.19
N GLU A 62 9.36 -1.58 -15.16
CA GLU A 62 9.77 -2.98 -15.24
C GLU A 62 10.65 -3.46 -14.08
N ARG A 63 11.28 -2.57 -13.31
CA ARG A 63 12.09 -2.94 -12.13
C ARG A 63 11.27 -3.60 -11.03
N ARG A 64 9.96 -3.33 -10.97
CA ARG A 64 9.05 -4.01 -10.02
C ARG A 64 9.12 -5.53 -10.15
N TYR A 65 9.22 -6.04 -11.37
CA TYR A 65 9.30 -7.48 -11.61
C TYR A 65 10.58 -8.12 -11.06
N GLY A 66 11.69 -7.37 -11.01
CA GLY A 66 12.91 -7.83 -10.34
C GLY A 66 12.73 -7.94 -8.83
N LEU A 67 12.01 -7.00 -8.21
CA LEU A 67 11.65 -7.06 -6.79
C LEU A 67 10.68 -8.23 -6.50
N TYR A 68 9.66 -8.43 -7.33
CA TYR A 68 8.72 -9.55 -7.20
C TYR A 68 9.47 -10.88 -7.28
N LYS A 69 10.33 -11.05 -8.29
CA LYS A 69 11.16 -12.24 -8.47
C LYS A 69 12.04 -12.51 -7.25
N PHE A 70 12.74 -11.48 -6.75
CA PHE A 70 13.56 -11.60 -5.55
C PHE A 70 12.74 -12.10 -4.34
N VAL A 71 11.57 -11.55 -4.11
CA VAL A 71 10.71 -11.95 -2.98
C VAL A 71 10.12 -13.34 -3.21
N GLN A 72 9.70 -13.66 -4.44
CA GLN A 72 9.19 -14.98 -4.81
C GLN A 72 10.24 -16.06 -4.51
N GLU A 73 11.48 -15.88 -4.97
CA GLU A 73 12.54 -16.88 -4.86
C GLU A 73 13.08 -17.04 -3.43
N ASN A 74 13.11 -15.96 -2.62
CA ASN A 74 13.79 -15.98 -1.33
C ASN A 74 12.85 -16.04 -0.12
N HIS A 75 11.56 -15.65 -0.29
CA HIS A 75 10.64 -15.49 0.85
C HIS A 75 9.31 -16.22 0.68
N ILE A 76 8.86 -16.48 -0.54
CA ILE A 76 7.60 -17.18 -0.83
C ILE A 76 7.89 -18.62 -1.29
N GLN A 77 8.78 -18.77 -2.27
CA GLN A 77 9.12 -20.03 -2.92
C GLN A 77 7.87 -20.74 -3.47
N ASP A 78 7.68 -22.03 -3.17
CA ASP A 78 6.51 -22.80 -3.58
C ASP A 78 5.47 -22.97 -2.46
N SER A 79 5.46 -22.05 -1.48
CA SER A 79 4.45 -22.06 -0.40
C SER A 79 3.05 -21.87 -0.97
N GLU A 80 2.05 -22.52 -0.40
CA GLU A 80 0.65 -22.18 -0.67
C GLU A 80 0.37 -20.75 -0.17
N ILE A 81 -0.11 -19.88 -1.05
CA ILE A 81 -0.41 -18.48 -0.74
C ILE A 81 -1.85 -18.09 -1.08
N VAL A 82 -2.34 -17.06 -0.43
CA VAL A 82 -3.44 -16.24 -0.93
C VAL A 82 -2.87 -14.89 -1.32
N TYR A 83 -2.87 -14.62 -2.62
CA TYR A 83 -2.47 -13.33 -3.19
C TYR A 83 -3.66 -12.42 -3.28
N LEU A 84 -3.55 -11.22 -2.71
CA LEU A 84 -4.60 -10.20 -2.71
C LEU A 84 -4.02 -8.92 -3.33
N GLU A 85 -4.52 -8.52 -4.50
CA GLU A 85 -4.12 -7.28 -5.16
C GLU A 85 -5.23 -6.24 -5.08
N PHE A 86 -4.90 -5.06 -4.61
CA PHE A 86 -5.81 -3.94 -4.44
C PHE A 86 -5.42 -2.81 -5.39
N GLY A 87 -6.17 -2.65 -6.47
CA GLY A 87 -5.82 -1.90 -7.66
C GLY A 87 -5.21 -2.82 -8.72
N VAL A 88 -6.04 -3.27 -9.66
CA VAL A 88 -5.66 -4.27 -10.67
C VAL A 88 -5.43 -3.62 -12.03
N ALA A 89 -6.24 -2.62 -12.36
CA ALA A 89 -6.24 -1.95 -13.66
C ALA A 89 -6.18 -2.96 -14.84
N GLY A 90 -5.10 -2.93 -15.65
CA GLY A 90 -4.88 -3.86 -16.76
C GLY A 90 -4.41 -5.27 -16.36
N ALA A 91 -4.22 -5.54 -15.08
CA ALA A 91 -3.79 -6.82 -14.50
C ALA A 91 -2.35 -7.24 -14.87
N ASP A 92 -1.43 -6.31 -15.09
CA ASP A 92 -0.05 -6.67 -15.46
C ASP A 92 0.70 -7.34 -14.29
N SER A 93 0.64 -6.77 -13.09
CA SER A 93 1.22 -7.34 -11.88
C SER A 93 0.54 -8.66 -11.52
N PHE A 94 -0.78 -8.71 -11.61
CA PHE A 94 -1.57 -9.91 -11.32
C PHE A 94 -1.20 -11.09 -12.22
N ARG A 95 -1.07 -10.84 -13.54
CA ARG A 95 -0.64 -11.86 -14.51
C ARG A 95 0.79 -12.31 -14.24
N TRP A 96 1.68 -11.39 -13.87
CA TRP A 96 3.05 -11.74 -13.52
C TRP A 96 3.08 -12.73 -12.35
N TRP A 97 2.32 -12.48 -11.29
CA TRP A 97 2.25 -13.36 -10.13
C TRP A 97 1.66 -14.74 -10.47
N LEU A 98 0.58 -14.80 -11.25
CA LEU A 98 0.00 -16.06 -11.71
C LEU A 98 0.99 -16.89 -12.53
N ALA A 99 1.74 -16.24 -13.41
CA ALA A 99 2.71 -16.91 -14.27
C ALA A 99 3.95 -17.41 -13.51
N ASN A 100 4.36 -16.73 -12.45
CA ASN A 100 5.61 -17.02 -11.74
C ASN A 100 5.42 -17.77 -10.42
N HIS A 101 4.19 -17.95 -9.94
CA HIS A 101 3.87 -18.77 -8.78
C HIS A 101 3.02 -19.97 -9.18
N GLN A 102 3.63 -21.17 -9.14
CA GLN A 102 3.06 -22.37 -9.77
C GLN A 102 2.27 -23.28 -8.82
N ASN A 103 2.27 -23.00 -7.50
CA ASN A 103 1.54 -23.83 -6.54
C ASN A 103 0.03 -23.82 -6.85
N SER A 104 -0.52 -24.99 -7.21
CA SER A 104 -1.91 -25.14 -7.64
C SER A 104 -2.95 -24.91 -6.54
N ASN A 105 -2.54 -24.99 -5.26
CA ASN A 105 -3.42 -24.74 -4.12
C ASN A 105 -3.53 -23.25 -3.79
N SER A 106 -2.65 -22.43 -4.36
CA SER A 106 -2.68 -20.98 -4.16
C SER A 106 -3.89 -20.34 -4.82
N LYS A 107 -4.36 -19.23 -4.25
CA LYS A 107 -5.48 -18.44 -4.77
C LYS A 107 -5.06 -16.99 -4.98
N PHE A 108 -5.62 -16.38 -6.02
CA PHE A 108 -5.31 -15.03 -6.45
C PHE A 108 -6.60 -14.23 -6.58
N TYR A 109 -6.70 -13.16 -5.80
CA TYR A 109 -7.89 -12.29 -5.80
C TYR A 109 -7.46 -10.86 -6.13
N GLY A 110 -8.06 -10.29 -7.17
CA GLY A 110 -7.82 -8.92 -7.57
C GLY A 110 -9.03 -8.04 -7.30
N PHE A 111 -8.85 -7.00 -6.51
CA PHE A 111 -9.89 -6.05 -6.13
C PHE A 111 -9.73 -4.76 -6.93
N ASP A 112 -10.74 -4.36 -7.66
CA ASP A 112 -10.74 -3.10 -8.41
C ASP A 112 -12.17 -2.66 -8.72
N THR A 113 -12.40 -1.38 -8.88
CA THR A 113 -13.65 -0.86 -9.41
C THR A 113 -13.79 -1.13 -10.90
N PHE A 114 -12.66 -1.21 -11.62
CA PHE A 114 -12.50 -1.16 -13.07
C PHE A 114 -13.13 0.09 -13.73
N THR A 115 -13.67 0.99 -12.93
CA THR A 115 -14.20 2.29 -13.37
C THR A 115 -13.23 3.44 -13.11
N GLY A 116 -12.00 3.11 -12.68
CA GLY A 116 -10.94 4.05 -12.36
C GLY A 116 -11.02 4.62 -10.94
N LEU A 117 -10.18 5.61 -10.67
CA LEU A 117 -10.07 6.22 -9.35
C LEU A 117 -11.43 6.74 -8.84
N PRO A 118 -11.81 6.42 -7.58
CA PRO A 118 -13.07 6.92 -7.00
C PRO A 118 -13.02 8.41 -6.63
N GLU A 119 -11.81 8.97 -6.49
CA GLU A 119 -11.56 10.39 -6.17
C GLU A 119 -10.29 10.89 -6.88
N ASP A 120 -10.01 12.21 -6.81
CA ASP A 120 -8.82 12.81 -7.40
C ASP A 120 -7.55 12.39 -6.63
N TRP A 121 -6.48 12.02 -7.35
CA TRP A 121 -5.17 11.68 -6.81
C TRP A 121 -4.06 12.47 -7.49
N GLY A 122 -3.48 13.42 -6.78
CA GLY A 122 -2.45 14.30 -7.34
C GLY A 122 -2.90 14.99 -8.63
N PRO A 123 -2.24 14.75 -9.77
CA PRO A 123 -2.65 15.28 -11.07
C PRO A 123 -3.79 14.47 -11.72
N PHE A 124 -4.06 13.26 -11.23
CA PHE A 124 -5.03 12.35 -11.81
C PHE A 124 -6.44 12.63 -11.27
N LYS A 125 -7.42 12.66 -12.18
CA LYS A 125 -8.80 12.92 -11.85
C LYS A 125 -9.57 11.63 -11.55
N LYS A 126 -10.65 11.75 -10.81
CA LYS A 126 -11.63 10.68 -10.66
C LYS A 126 -11.96 10.07 -12.03
N GLY A 127 -11.98 8.73 -12.10
CA GLY A 127 -12.18 7.97 -13.34
C GLY A 127 -10.90 7.69 -14.14
N THR A 128 -9.74 8.28 -13.77
CA THR A 128 -8.47 7.90 -14.39
C THR A 128 -8.19 6.40 -14.11
N PHE A 129 -7.52 5.73 -15.05
CA PHE A 129 -7.22 4.29 -15.05
C PHE A 129 -8.43 3.37 -15.23
N ALA A 130 -9.62 3.90 -15.61
CA ALA A 130 -10.77 3.07 -15.96
C ALA A 130 -10.43 2.09 -17.09
N GLN A 131 -10.93 0.86 -16.97
CA GLN A 131 -10.80 -0.17 -17.98
C GLN A 131 -12.08 -0.27 -18.81
N SER A 132 -11.95 -0.53 -20.11
CA SER A 132 -13.11 -0.73 -20.99
C SER A 132 -13.88 -2.03 -20.65
N GLU A 133 -13.17 -3.04 -20.14
CA GLU A 133 -13.72 -4.30 -19.66
C GLU A 133 -12.84 -4.87 -18.53
N ILE A 134 -13.41 -5.75 -17.71
CA ILE A 134 -12.65 -6.47 -16.69
C ILE A 134 -11.66 -7.41 -17.40
N PRO A 135 -10.37 -7.42 -17.02
CA PRO A 135 -9.38 -8.27 -17.66
C PRO A 135 -9.77 -9.75 -17.59
N LYS A 136 -9.68 -10.43 -18.71
CA LYS A 136 -9.94 -11.89 -18.76
C LYS A 136 -8.68 -12.66 -18.40
N ILE A 137 -8.84 -13.63 -17.50
CA ILE A 137 -7.77 -14.53 -17.05
C ILE A 137 -8.32 -15.96 -17.09
N ASP A 138 -7.62 -16.84 -17.81
CA ASP A 138 -7.95 -18.26 -17.89
C ASP A 138 -7.03 -19.03 -16.92
N ASP A 139 -7.29 -18.89 -15.62
CA ASP A 139 -6.61 -19.63 -14.56
C ASP A 139 -7.62 -19.83 -13.41
N SER A 140 -7.89 -21.09 -13.07
CA SER A 140 -8.86 -21.46 -12.03
C SER A 140 -8.49 -21.03 -10.61
N ARG A 141 -7.29 -20.53 -10.43
CA ARG A 141 -6.81 -19.96 -9.16
C ARG A 141 -7.20 -18.50 -9.00
N ALA A 142 -7.61 -17.82 -10.09
CA ALA A 142 -7.79 -16.37 -10.17
C ALA A 142 -9.28 -15.97 -10.13
N GLU A 143 -9.56 -14.90 -9.38
CA GLU A 143 -10.87 -14.27 -9.31
C GLU A 143 -10.72 -12.75 -9.17
N PHE A 144 -11.58 -11.99 -9.88
CA PHE A 144 -11.70 -10.54 -9.68
C PHE A 144 -12.93 -10.18 -8.87
N VAL A 145 -12.73 -9.29 -7.90
CA VAL A 145 -13.78 -8.77 -7.01
C VAL A 145 -14.03 -7.31 -7.37
N GLN A 146 -15.06 -7.09 -8.18
CA GLN A 146 -15.39 -5.76 -8.69
C GLN A 146 -16.12 -4.90 -7.66
N GLY A 147 -15.62 -3.70 -7.40
CA GLY A 147 -16.26 -2.67 -6.56
C GLY A 147 -15.25 -1.90 -5.71
N LEU A 148 -15.76 -0.96 -4.93
CA LEU A 148 -14.92 -0.26 -3.94
C LEU A 148 -14.45 -1.25 -2.85
N PHE A 149 -13.22 -1.13 -2.40
CA PHE A 149 -12.69 -1.99 -1.32
C PHE A 149 -13.56 -1.95 -0.07
N GLN A 150 -14.12 -0.77 0.25
CA GLN A 150 -15.03 -0.55 1.38
C GLN A 150 -16.33 -1.36 1.28
N GLN A 151 -16.72 -1.77 0.09
CA GLN A 151 -17.94 -2.54 -0.16
C GLN A 151 -17.67 -4.03 -0.31
N THR A 152 -16.49 -4.39 -0.79
CA THR A 152 -16.19 -5.76 -1.25
C THR A 152 -15.31 -6.55 -0.28
N LEU A 153 -14.37 -5.91 0.44
CA LEU A 153 -13.38 -6.62 1.23
C LEU A 153 -14.00 -7.37 2.42
N LEU A 154 -14.87 -6.73 3.19
CA LEU A 154 -15.48 -7.39 4.35
C LEU A 154 -16.34 -8.60 3.96
N PRO A 155 -17.28 -8.50 2.99
CA PRO A 155 -18.02 -9.67 2.52
C PRO A 155 -17.12 -10.78 1.94
N PHE A 156 -16.02 -10.39 1.29
CA PHE A 156 -15.02 -11.36 0.81
C PHE A 156 -14.35 -12.10 1.98
N MET A 157 -13.92 -11.38 3.02
CA MET A 157 -13.25 -11.97 4.19
C MET A 157 -14.18 -12.86 5.02
N GLU A 158 -15.49 -12.65 4.97
CA GLU A 158 -16.49 -13.52 5.61
C GLU A 158 -16.66 -14.84 4.86
N LYS A 159 -16.51 -14.84 3.53
CA LYS A 159 -16.67 -16.04 2.67
C LYS A 159 -15.39 -16.85 2.54
N ASN A 160 -14.23 -16.22 2.69
CA ASN A 160 -12.93 -16.82 2.43
C ASN A 160 -12.11 -16.93 3.71
N GLU A 161 -11.67 -18.14 4.06
CA GLU A 161 -10.78 -18.35 5.20
C GLU A 161 -9.35 -17.91 4.86
N LEU A 162 -8.91 -16.83 5.49
CA LEU A 162 -7.59 -16.24 5.27
C LEU A 162 -6.60 -16.52 6.42
N ARG A 163 -7.10 -16.89 7.62
CA ARG A 163 -6.31 -16.88 8.86
C ARG A 163 -5.11 -17.82 8.81
N ASP A 164 -5.27 -19.01 8.26
CA ASP A 164 -4.24 -20.06 8.26
C ASP A 164 -3.40 -20.06 6.96
N LYS A 165 -3.71 -19.16 6.02
CA LYS A 165 -3.01 -19.06 4.74
C LYS A 165 -1.93 -17.99 4.79
N LYS A 166 -0.79 -18.24 4.13
CA LYS A 166 0.23 -17.20 3.92
C LYS A 166 -0.33 -16.13 2.98
N LEU A 167 -0.39 -14.90 3.45
CA LEU A 167 -0.88 -13.78 2.66
C LEU A 167 0.27 -13.09 1.91
N VAL A 168 0.04 -12.81 0.64
CA VAL A 168 0.85 -11.92 -0.18
C VAL A 168 -0.09 -10.81 -0.65
N ILE A 169 0.06 -9.63 -0.07
CA ILE A 169 -0.82 -8.49 -0.28
C ILE A 169 -0.09 -7.49 -1.17
N HIS A 170 -0.71 -7.08 -2.25
CA HIS A 170 -0.18 -6.06 -3.15
C HIS A 170 -1.10 -4.83 -3.11
N LEU A 171 -0.58 -3.72 -2.63
CA LEU A 171 -1.26 -2.44 -2.56
C LEU A 171 -0.78 -1.57 -3.74
N ASP A 172 -1.66 -1.38 -4.71
CA ASP A 172 -1.53 -0.51 -5.87
C ASP A 172 -2.81 0.36 -5.91
N ALA A 173 -3.11 0.95 -4.73
CA ALA A 173 -4.38 1.58 -4.46
C ALA A 173 -4.34 3.10 -4.60
N ASP A 174 -3.15 3.68 -4.88
CA ASP A 174 -2.88 5.11 -5.07
C ASP A 174 -3.27 5.99 -3.87
N LEU A 175 -4.46 5.79 -3.34
CA LEU A 175 -5.12 6.66 -2.37
C LEU A 175 -4.77 6.28 -0.91
N TYR A 176 -4.49 7.29 -0.10
CA TYR A 176 -4.33 7.12 1.34
C TYR A 176 -5.54 6.42 1.99
N SER A 177 -6.75 6.85 1.61
CA SER A 177 -8.00 6.32 2.16
C SER A 177 -8.19 4.84 1.85
N ALA A 178 -7.90 4.43 0.63
CA ALA A 178 -8.01 3.05 0.16
C ALA A 178 -6.96 2.16 0.84
N THR A 179 -5.69 2.56 0.81
CA THR A 179 -4.59 1.82 1.42
C THR A 179 -4.79 1.63 2.93
N LEU A 180 -5.14 2.71 3.65
CA LEU A 180 -5.38 2.63 5.09
C LEU A 180 -6.56 1.72 5.42
N PHE A 181 -7.66 1.80 4.64
CA PHE A 181 -8.81 0.93 4.82
C PHE A 181 -8.41 -0.55 4.69
N VAL A 182 -7.74 -0.91 3.60
CA VAL A 182 -7.31 -2.30 3.35
C VAL A 182 -6.42 -2.82 4.48
N LEU A 183 -5.39 -2.06 4.87
CA LEU A 183 -4.48 -2.44 5.95
C LEU A 183 -5.22 -2.66 7.28
N THR A 184 -6.14 -1.76 7.63
CA THR A 184 -6.88 -1.85 8.90
C THR A 184 -7.86 -3.03 8.91
N GLN A 185 -8.52 -3.34 7.79
CA GLN A 185 -9.43 -4.49 7.72
C GLN A 185 -8.67 -5.81 7.74
N LEU A 186 -7.53 -5.90 7.06
CA LEU A 186 -6.73 -7.13 7.02
C LEU A 186 -5.92 -7.36 8.29
N TYR A 187 -5.75 -6.37 9.19
CA TYR A 187 -4.92 -6.49 10.38
C TYR A 187 -5.17 -7.77 11.18
N SER A 188 -6.43 -8.12 11.42
CA SER A 188 -6.82 -9.32 12.20
C SER A 188 -6.48 -10.65 11.50
N LYS A 189 -6.08 -10.61 10.24
CA LYS A 189 -5.69 -11.78 9.43
C LYS A 189 -4.18 -11.85 9.24
N LEU A 190 -3.46 -10.74 9.44
CA LEU A 190 -2.01 -10.69 9.30
C LEU A 190 -1.32 -11.53 10.36
N LYS A 191 -0.26 -12.22 9.96
CA LYS A 191 0.60 -13.01 10.84
C LYS A 191 2.06 -12.94 10.41
N PRO A 192 3.00 -13.31 11.29
CA PRO A 192 4.42 -13.38 10.94
C PRO A 192 4.67 -14.21 9.69
N GLY A 193 5.44 -13.63 8.77
CA GLY A 193 5.77 -14.24 7.48
C GLY A 193 4.91 -13.78 6.30
N ASP A 194 3.79 -13.08 6.54
CA ASP A 194 3.00 -12.45 5.47
C ASP A 194 3.78 -11.33 4.80
N ILE A 195 3.55 -11.18 3.49
CA ILE A 195 4.27 -10.23 2.64
C ILE A 195 3.31 -9.13 2.19
N ILE A 196 3.78 -7.89 2.23
CA ILE A 196 3.04 -6.74 1.69
C ILE A 196 3.93 -6.02 0.66
N PHE A 197 3.41 -5.82 -0.54
CA PHE A 197 3.96 -4.96 -1.57
C PHE A 197 3.21 -3.64 -1.62
N PHE A 198 3.94 -2.58 -1.91
CA PHE A 198 3.41 -1.25 -2.22
C PHE A 198 3.93 -0.83 -3.59
N ASP A 199 3.09 -0.21 -4.40
CA ASP A 199 3.51 0.27 -5.73
C ASP A 199 3.92 1.75 -5.75
N GLU A 200 3.37 2.60 -4.86
CA GLU A 200 3.71 4.02 -4.72
C GLU A 200 4.19 4.40 -3.31
N PHE A 201 4.94 3.55 -2.64
CA PHE A 201 5.30 3.73 -1.23
C PHE A 201 5.96 5.09 -0.92
N ASN A 202 6.79 5.61 -1.82
CA ASN A 202 7.47 6.89 -1.59
C ASN A 202 6.61 8.14 -1.83
N VAL A 203 5.31 7.97 -2.15
CA VAL A 203 4.35 9.09 -2.23
C VAL A 203 3.93 9.47 -0.80
N PRO A 204 4.41 10.64 -0.29
CA PRO A 204 4.44 10.90 1.15
C PRO A 204 3.07 10.96 1.82
N LEU A 205 2.06 11.48 1.11
CA LEU A 205 0.70 11.67 1.65
C LEU A 205 -0.30 10.59 1.23
N SER A 206 0.16 9.59 0.50
CA SER A 206 -0.63 8.41 0.07
C SER A 206 -0.21 7.17 0.86
N GLU A 207 0.43 6.20 0.22
CA GLU A 207 0.76 4.90 0.80
C GLU A 207 1.71 5.00 1.98
N PHE A 208 2.75 5.86 1.92
CA PHE A 208 3.66 6.05 3.05
C PHE A 208 2.92 6.55 4.30
N LYS A 209 2.02 7.53 4.13
CA LYS A 209 1.23 8.02 5.26
C LYS A 209 0.31 6.94 5.80
N ALA A 210 -0.36 6.19 4.94
CA ALA A 210 -1.24 5.10 5.35
C ALA A 210 -0.48 4.03 6.14
N TRP A 211 0.71 3.66 5.69
CA TRP A 211 1.59 2.72 6.37
C TRP A 211 2.07 3.22 7.73
N GLU A 212 2.57 4.46 7.82
CA GLU A 212 3.00 5.08 9.08
C GLU A 212 1.87 5.13 10.12
N ASP A 213 0.68 5.55 9.69
CA ASP A 213 -0.49 5.64 10.58
C ASP A 213 -0.94 4.24 11.03
N PHE A 214 -0.97 3.27 10.12
CA PHE A 214 -1.31 1.86 10.43
C PHE A 214 -0.32 1.25 11.41
N VAL A 215 0.98 1.29 11.13
CA VAL A 215 2.02 0.73 11.99
C VAL A 215 1.97 1.34 13.38
N SER A 216 1.77 2.67 13.45
CA SER A 216 1.69 3.39 14.74
C SER A 216 0.44 3.04 15.54
N ALA A 217 -0.71 2.86 14.86
CA ALA A 217 -1.98 2.56 15.52
C ALA A 217 -2.10 1.11 16.00
N PHE A 218 -1.53 0.17 15.27
CA PHE A 218 -1.65 -1.27 15.52
C PHE A 218 -0.37 -1.91 16.08
N TYR A 219 0.70 -1.13 16.30
CA TYR A 219 2.01 -1.61 16.79
C TYR A 219 2.58 -2.74 15.95
N VAL A 220 2.49 -2.62 14.63
CA VAL A 220 2.92 -3.65 13.69
C VAL A 220 4.44 -3.70 13.63
N GLU A 221 5.01 -4.89 13.82
CA GLU A 221 6.42 -5.16 13.59
C GLU A 221 6.64 -5.75 12.19
N TYR A 222 7.65 -5.25 11.49
CA TYR A 222 7.92 -5.65 10.11
C TYR A 222 9.40 -5.53 9.75
N GLU A 223 9.75 -6.11 8.62
CA GLU A 223 11.08 -6.05 8.02
C GLU A 223 10.95 -5.68 6.54
N VAL A 224 11.75 -4.72 6.07
CA VAL A 224 11.82 -4.37 4.65
C VAL A 224 12.71 -5.37 3.93
N LEU A 225 12.17 -6.06 2.93
CA LEU A 225 12.86 -7.07 2.14
C LEU A 225 13.64 -6.46 0.98
N GLY A 226 13.01 -5.50 0.31
CA GLY A 226 13.60 -4.85 -0.84
C GLY A 226 12.79 -3.65 -1.31
N ALA A 227 13.42 -2.83 -2.17
CA ALA A 227 12.80 -1.65 -2.76
C ALA A 227 13.43 -1.34 -4.12
N VAL A 228 12.65 -0.80 -5.04
CA VAL A 228 13.13 -0.31 -6.33
C VAL A 228 12.54 1.06 -6.66
N ASN A 229 13.11 1.71 -7.68
CA ASN A 229 12.68 3.02 -8.15
C ASN A 229 12.66 4.07 -7.01
N ASN A 230 13.75 4.11 -6.20
CA ASN A 230 13.85 5.01 -5.06
C ASN A 230 12.75 4.78 -4.01
N TYR A 231 12.46 3.52 -3.69
CA TYR A 231 11.38 3.12 -2.76
C TYR A 231 9.97 3.42 -3.29
N PHE A 232 9.81 3.60 -4.59
CA PHE A 232 8.48 3.70 -5.18
C PHE A 232 7.76 2.35 -5.05
N GLN A 233 8.40 1.26 -5.51
CA GLN A 233 7.95 -0.08 -5.14
C GLN A 233 8.74 -0.59 -3.93
N LEU A 234 8.01 -1.17 -2.99
CA LEU A 234 8.53 -1.70 -1.74
C LEU A 234 7.94 -3.07 -1.45
N ALA A 235 8.74 -3.98 -0.89
CA ALA A 235 8.27 -5.23 -0.31
C ALA A 235 8.70 -5.32 1.15
N LEU A 236 7.78 -5.72 2.01
CA LEU A 236 8.03 -5.96 3.43
C LEU A 236 7.40 -7.26 3.91
N LYS A 237 7.88 -7.75 5.05
CA LYS A 237 7.40 -8.95 5.72
C LYS A 237 6.97 -8.61 7.14
N ILE A 238 5.81 -9.11 7.55
CA ILE A 238 5.29 -8.99 8.92
C ILE A 238 6.10 -9.91 9.85
N LYS A 239 6.42 -9.39 11.06
CA LYS A 239 7.15 -10.12 12.12
C LYS A 239 6.25 -10.64 13.20
#